data_3f001c54f441e5d6d1f110843a10a64e
#
_entry.id   3f001c54f441e5d6d1f110843a10a64e
#
_cell.length_a   1.000
_cell.length_b   1.000
_cell.length_c   1.000
_cell.angle_alpha   90.00
_cell.angle_beta   90.00
_cell.angle_gamma   90.00
#
_symmetry.space_group_name_H-M   'P 1'
#
loop_
_entity.id
_entity.type
_entity.pdbx_description
1 polymer ?
#
loop_
_entity_poly.entity_id
_entity_poly.type
_entity_poly.pdbx_seq_one_letter_code
_entity_poly.pdbx_strand_id
1 'polypeptide(L)'
;MFDAIDVSKHQGKFDWRAACCKGIRHAMLRAGYGRHASQKDPQFERNAAECARLGIQYGVYWYSYASTPAEARQEARCCLAAIKGKHLCLPVAYDIEYEPCILRLTNAQRTALVQAFLSEIEAAGYYGILYASCGFIRNRLDFKALSKYDIWVAQYGSTCTCPLPYGIWQYSSRNALGIPGYGTSLDCNRVYKDYEQLMIQAGLQGHTAPTPEDTTPNKLDKQQITIGRISSGDRATIRALCEGLGLISAGLYRETCADGNQWMLDVGPVSSGDAWYIMRKCAELQLIDAGLYKAEYVEG
;
A
#
# COMPACT_ATOMS: atom_id res chain seq x y z
N MET A 1 -4.40 7.72 -3.57
CA MET A 1 -2.96 7.93 -3.37
C MET A 1 -2.69 8.01 -1.89
N PHE A 2 -1.72 7.26 -1.36
CA PHE A 2 -1.43 7.14 0.06
C PHE A 2 0.05 7.35 0.31
N ASP A 3 0.40 8.01 1.42
CA ASP A 3 1.79 8.07 1.89
C ASP A 3 2.18 6.74 2.56
N ALA A 4 3.38 6.29 2.27
CA ALA A 4 3.97 5.09 2.85
C ALA A 4 5.45 5.30 3.18
N ILE A 5 5.99 4.44 3.99
CA ILE A 5 7.41 4.37 4.31
C ILE A 5 7.95 2.98 4.00
N ASP A 6 9.24 2.86 3.77
CA ASP A 6 9.86 1.54 3.79
C ASP A 6 10.91 1.45 4.89
N VAL A 7 10.95 0.27 5.54
CA VAL A 7 11.67 0.05 6.79
C VAL A 7 12.40 -1.29 6.78
N SER A 8 13.60 -1.29 7.31
CA SER A 8 14.44 -2.45 7.47
C SER A 8 15.18 -2.43 8.82
N LYS A 9 16.12 -3.33 9.02
CA LYS A 9 17.01 -3.32 10.19
C LYS A 9 17.80 -2.02 10.34
N HIS A 10 17.96 -1.24 9.27
CA HIS A 10 18.75 -0.01 9.28
C HIS A 10 18.10 1.11 10.11
N GLN A 11 16.76 1.06 10.27
CA GLN A 11 16.03 1.95 11.15
C GLN A 11 15.97 1.46 12.62
N GLY A 12 16.62 0.30 12.92
CA GLY A 12 16.65 -0.28 14.27
C GLY A 12 15.25 -0.67 14.76
N LYS A 13 14.98 -0.40 16.04
CA LYS A 13 13.63 -0.57 16.60
C LYS A 13 12.75 0.60 16.18
N PHE A 14 12.14 0.48 15.01
CA PHE A 14 11.30 1.55 14.45
C PHE A 14 10.11 1.87 15.36
N ASP A 15 9.83 3.17 15.56
CA ASP A 15 8.67 3.65 16.31
C ASP A 15 7.44 3.75 15.41
N TRP A 16 6.75 2.64 15.27
CA TRP A 16 5.53 2.53 14.48
C TRP A 16 4.39 3.39 15.02
N ARG A 17 4.37 3.65 16.34
CA ARG A 17 3.37 4.51 16.96
C ARG A 17 3.55 5.96 16.53
N ALA A 18 4.78 6.46 16.53
CA ALA A 18 5.09 7.80 16.03
C ALA A 18 4.72 7.95 14.55
N ALA A 19 5.03 6.95 13.71
CA ALA A 19 4.61 6.95 12.30
C ALA A 19 3.08 6.95 12.16
N CYS A 20 2.38 6.13 12.92
CA CYS A 20 0.92 6.08 12.95
C CYS A 20 0.29 7.43 13.34
N CYS A 21 0.86 8.12 14.35
CA CYS A 21 0.44 9.47 14.76
C CYS A 21 0.66 10.52 13.66
N LYS A 22 1.60 10.29 12.75
CA LYS A 22 1.83 11.11 11.55
C LYS A 22 0.94 10.73 10.37
N GLY A 23 -0.01 9.83 10.57
CA GLY A 23 -0.98 9.42 9.54
C GLY A 23 -0.49 8.29 8.63
N ILE A 24 0.69 7.69 8.91
CA ILE A 24 1.17 6.55 8.11
C ILE A 24 0.28 5.34 8.35
N ARG A 25 -0.23 4.78 7.26
CA ARG A 25 -1.08 3.58 7.24
C ARG A 25 -0.58 2.51 6.28
N HIS A 26 0.49 2.79 5.53
CA HIS A 26 1.07 1.87 4.55
C HIS A 26 2.57 1.79 4.73
N ALA A 27 3.14 0.58 4.58
CA ALA A 27 4.58 0.38 4.69
C ALA A 27 5.07 -0.78 3.80
N MET A 28 6.31 -0.69 3.32
CA MET A 28 7.04 -1.81 2.74
C MET A 28 8.12 -2.25 3.73
N LEU A 29 8.11 -3.52 4.14
CA LEU A 29 9.03 -4.04 5.14
C LEU A 29 10.07 -4.94 4.47
N ARG A 30 11.35 -4.74 4.78
CA ARG A 30 12.36 -5.71 4.34
C ARG A 30 12.14 -7.05 5.04
N ALA A 31 11.75 -8.08 4.28
CA ALA A 31 11.63 -9.43 4.81
C ALA A 31 13.01 -10.09 4.94
N GLY A 32 13.93 -9.76 4.04
CA GLY A 32 15.30 -10.29 4.06
C GLY A 32 16.06 -9.94 2.80
N TYR A 33 17.14 -10.67 2.57
CA TYR A 33 18.04 -10.47 1.44
C TYR A 33 18.79 -11.78 1.09
N GLY A 34 19.24 -11.91 -0.15
CA GLY A 34 20.06 -13.04 -0.58
C GLY A 34 19.35 -14.39 -0.51
N ARG A 35 20.10 -15.48 -0.61
CA ARG A 35 19.60 -16.84 -0.88
C ARG A 35 19.61 -17.80 0.30
N HIS A 36 19.85 -17.33 1.52
CA HIS A 36 19.90 -18.15 2.71
C HIS A 36 18.81 -17.76 3.72
N ALA A 37 18.20 -18.75 4.37
CA ALA A 37 17.15 -18.52 5.37
C ALA A 37 17.65 -17.65 6.56
N SER A 38 18.92 -17.71 6.89
CA SER A 38 19.56 -16.87 7.91
C SER A 38 19.65 -15.38 7.55
N GLN A 39 19.37 -15.03 6.30
CA GLN A 39 19.39 -13.65 5.79
C GLN A 39 18.03 -12.94 5.92
N LYS A 40 17.08 -13.51 6.66
CA LYS A 40 15.89 -12.82 7.09
C LYS A 40 16.27 -11.54 7.85
N ASP A 41 15.55 -10.43 7.58
CA ASP A 41 15.80 -9.17 8.30
C ASP A 41 15.50 -9.34 9.80
N PRO A 42 16.45 -9.03 10.70
CA PRO A 42 16.27 -9.23 12.14
C PRO A 42 15.17 -8.40 12.77
N GLN A 43 14.71 -7.32 12.11
CA GLN A 43 13.59 -6.51 12.58
C GLN A 43 12.26 -6.89 11.91
N PHE A 44 12.26 -7.79 10.93
CA PHE A 44 11.06 -8.11 10.15
C PHE A 44 9.87 -8.57 11.02
N GLU A 45 10.10 -9.55 11.88
CA GLU A 45 9.01 -10.09 12.72
C GLU A 45 8.40 -9.02 13.62
N ARG A 46 9.26 -8.21 14.24
CA ARG A 46 8.83 -7.10 15.09
C ARG A 46 8.05 -6.06 14.28
N ASN A 47 8.57 -5.65 13.13
CA ASN A 47 7.93 -4.65 12.28
C ASN A 47 6.58 -5.14 11.78
N ALA A 48 6.48 -6.38 11.31
CA ALA A 48 5.22 -6.97 10.87
C ALA A 48 4.18 -7.06 12.01
N ALA A 49 4.60 -7.48 13.21
CA ALA A 49 3.73 -7.54 14.39
C ALA A 49 3.22 -6.15 14.80
N GLU A 50 4.07 -5.14 14.79
CA GLU A 50 3.67 -3.76 15.11
C GLU A 50 2.74 -3.16 14.06
N CYS A 51 3.00 -3.40 12.77
CA CYS A 51 2.08 -2.98 11.70
C CYS A 51 0.70 -3.61 11.89
N ALA A 52 0.63 -4.93 12.12
CA ALA A 52 -0.63 -5.63 12.37
C ALA A 52 -1.36 -5.08 13.61
N ARG A 53 -0.64 -4.84 14.71
CA ARG A 53 -1.21 -4.29 15.95
C ARG A 53 -1.79 -2.89 15.78
N LEU A 54 -1.20 -2.08 14.90
CA LEU A 54 -1.59 -0.67 14.67
C LEU A 54 -2.51 -0.50 13.45
N GLY A 55 -2.90 -1.59 12.77
CA GLY A 55 -3.71 -1.52 11.56
C GLY A 55 -2.98 -0.84 10.38
N ILE A 56 -1.65 -0.93 10.34
CA ILE A 56 -0.85 -0.44 9.22
C ILE A 56 -0.80 -1.55 8.17
N GLN A 57 -1.30 -1.26 7.00
CA GLN A 57 -1.23 -2.15 5.84
C GLN A 57 0.21 -2.25 5.36
N TYR A 58 0.72 -3.46 5.18
CA TYR A 58 2.10 -3.62 4.75
C TYR A 58 2.26 -4.67 3.65
N GLY A 59 3.28 -4.45 2.84
CA GLY A 59 3.89 -5.41 1.95
C GLY A 59 5.34 -5.66 2.35
N VAL A 60 6.04 -6.41 1.52
CA VAL A 60 7.42 -6.76 1.81
C VAL A 60 8.32 -6.57 0.60
N TYR A 61 9.62 -6.43 0.86
CA TYR A 61 10.63 -6.52 -0.18
C TYR A 61 11.76 -7.47 0.20
N TRP A 62 12.40 -8.05 -0.82
CA TRP A 62 13.54 -8.92 -0.70
C TRP A 62 14.70 -8.37 -1.52
N TYR A 63 15.79 -8.02 -0.84
CA TYR A 63 16.97 -7.43 -1.46
C TYR A 63 17.82 -8.49 -2.13
N SER A 64 18.15 -8.31 -3.41
CA SER A 64 18.81 -9.32 -4.23
C SER A 64 20.31 -9.22 -4.24
N TYR A 65 20.95 -10.38 -4.16
CA TYR A 65 22.36 -10.63 -4.50
C TYR A 65 22.50 -11.73 -5.56
N ALA A 66 21.42 -12.11 -6.22
CA ALA A 66 21.43 -13.17 -7.23
C ALA A 66 22.27 -12.79 -8.46
N SER A 67 22.99 -13.75 -8.98
CA SER A 67 23.76 -13.64 -10.23
C SER A 67 23.26 -14.61 -11.31
N THR A 68 22.34 -15.50 -10.95
CA THR A 68 21.69 -16.45 -11.86
C THR A 68 20.18 -16.55 -11.58
N PRO A 69 19.36 -16.92 -12.58
CA PRO A 69 17.93 -17.16 -12.36
C PRO A 69 17.64 -18.24 -11.29
N ALA A 70 18.50 -19.23 -11.13
CA ALA A 70 18.37 -20.25 -10.10
C ALA A 70 18.54 -19.65 -8.69
N GLU A 71 19.52 -18.74 -8.52
CA GLU A 71 19.70 -17.99 -7.27
C GLU A 71 18.53 -17.06 -6.98
N ALA A 72 18.00 -16.35 -7.98
CA ALA A 72 16.83 -15.49 -7.82
C ALA A 72 15.58 -16.29 -7.39
N ARG A 73 15.37 -17.49 -7.95
CA ARG A 73 14.34 -18.42 -7.46
C ARG A 73 14.57 -18.85 -6.01
N GLN A 74 15.82 -19.09 -5.63
CA GLN A 74 16.14 -19.42 -4.24
C GLN A 74 15.87 -18.24 -3.30
N GLU A 75 16.18 -17.00 -3.70
CA GLU A 75 15.80 -15.78 -2.97
C GLU A 75 14.29 -15.69 -2.79
N ALA A 76 13.49 -15.96 -3.83
CA ALA A 76 12.04 -15.98 -3.75
C ALA A 76 11.54 -17.03 -2.73
N ARG A 77 12.11 -18.23 -2.70
CA ARG A 77 11.76 -19.27 -1.72
C ARG A 77 12.10 -18.85 -0.30
N CYS A 78 13.23 -18.18 -0.09
CA CYS A 78 13.58 -17.60 1.22
C CYS A 78 12.60 -16.50 1.64
N CYS A 79 12.19 -15.65 0.69
CA CYS A 79 11.16 -14.62 0.92
C CYS A 79 9.83 -15.27 1.33
N LEU A 80 9.34 -16.24 0.55
CA LEU A 80 8.10 -16.97 0.82
C LEU A 80 8.12 -17.66 2.20
N ALA A 81 9.25 -18.27 2.56
CA ALA A 81 9.41 -18.86 3.90
C ALA A 81 9.34 -17.80 5.01
N ALA A 82 9.92 -16.62 4.80
CA ALA A 82 9.92 -15.54 5.78
C ALA A 82 8.51 -14.93 5.99
N ILE A 83 7.70 -14.85 4.93
CA ILE A 83 6.37 -14.24 4.98
C ILE A 83 5.24 -15.24 5.26
N LYS A 84 5.55 -16.53 5.40
CA LYS A 84 4.56 -17.57 5.65
C LYS A 84 3.69 -17.23 6.87
N GLY A 85 2.37 -17.26 6.69
CA GLY A 85 1.40 -16.96 7.73
C GLY A 85 1.26 -15.46 8.05
N LYS A 86 1.87 -14.57 7.26
CA LYS A 86 1.66 -13.13 7.37
C LYS A 86 0.50 -12.70 6.46
N HIS A 87 -0.30 -11.76 6.95
CA HIS A 87 -1.32 -11.11 6.14
C HIS A 87 -0.71 -9.86 5.50
N LEU A 88 -0.55 -9.88 4.19
CA LEU A 88 0.02 -8.77 3.44
C LEU A 88 -1.10 -8.05 2.68
N CYS A 89 -1.19 -6.73 2.87
CA CYS A 89 -2.13 -5.85 2.16
C CYS A 89 -1.46 -5.07 1.02
N LEU A 90 -0.14 -5.16 0.91
CA LEU A 90 0.66 -4.62 -0.19
C LEU A 90 1.51 -5.73 -0.82
N PRO A 91 2.07 -5.52 -2.02
CA PRO A 91 2.78 -6.56 -2.78
C PRO A 91 4.06 -7.10 -2.12
N VAL A 92 4.58 -8.17 -2.75
CA VAL A 92 5.94 -8.68 -2.53
C VAL A 92 6.85 -8.13 -3.62
N ALA A 93 7.82 -7.30 -3.24
CA ALA A 93 8.73 -6.64 -4.17
C ALA A 93 10.07 -7.39 -4.30
N TYR A 94 10.54 -7.57 -5.52
CA TYR A 94 11.92 -7.94 -5.81
C TYR A 94 12.75 -6.67 -5.91
N ASP A 95 13.67 -6.49 -4.99
CA ASP A 95 14.53 -5.32 -4.88
C ASP A 95 15.88 -5.60 -5.54
N ILE A 96 16.09 -5.04 -6.73
CA ILE A 96 17.30 -5.21 -7.53
C ILE A 96 18.02 -3.88 -7.74
N GLU A 97 19.27 -3.82 -7.30
CA GLU A 97 20.05 -2.58 -7.27
C GLU A 97 21.47 -2.76 -7.86
N TYR A 98 22.32 -1.75 -7.64
CA TYR A 98 23.67 -1.63 -8.19
C TYR A 98 24.71 -2.52 -7.48
N GLU A 99 24.35 -3.75 -7.10
CA GLU A 99 25.29 -4.68 -6.49
C GLU A 99 26.34 -5.16 -7.50
N PRO A 100 27.61 -5.33 -7.09
CA PRO A 100 28.69 -5.75 -8.00
C PRO A 100 28.42 -7.07 -8.73
N CYS A 101 27.76 -8.04 -8.10
CA CYS A 101 27.37 -9.30 -8.73
C CYS A 101 26.32 -9.09 -9.83
N ILE A 102 25.39 -8.15 -9.62
CA ILE A 102 24.33 -7.81 -10.56
C ILE A 102 24.86 -6.94 -11.70
N LEU A 103 25.76 -6.00 -11.41
CA LEU A 103 26.33 -5.10 -12.43
C LEU A 103 27.18 -5.82 -13.50
N ARG A 104 27.75 -6.98 -13.18
CA ARG A 104 28.52 -7.81 -14.13
C ARG A 104 27.65 -8.48 -15.20
N LEU A 105 26.34 -8.55 -14.96
CA LEU A 105 25.39 -9.20 -15.86
C LEU A 105 25.00 -8.27 -17.02
N THR A 106 24.56 -8.85 -18.11
CA THR A 106 23.89 -8.13 -19.21
C THR A 106 22.47 -7.71 -18.81
N ASN A 107 21.87 -6.79 -19.54
CA ASN A 107 20.48 -6.41 -19.32
C ASN A 107 19.53 -7.62 -19.40
N ALA A 108 19.71 -8.48 -20.38
CA ALA A 108 18.91 -9.71 -20.54
C ALA A 108 19.05 -10.64 -19.32
N GLN A 109 20.26 -10.81 -18.80
CA GLN A 109 20.49 -11.64 -17.61
C GLN A 109 19.84 -11.05 -16.37
N ARG A 110 19.96 -9.72 -16.12
CA ARG A 110 19.28 -9.04 -15.01
C ARG A 110 17.76 -9.15 -15.12
N THR A 111 17.23 -8.96 -16.33
CA THR A 111 15.80 -9.14 -16.60
C THR A 111 15.33 -10.56 -16.29
N ALA A 112 16.14 -11.56 -16.61
CA ALA A 112 15.85 -12.95 -16.28
C ALA A 112 15.87 -13.22 -14.75
N LEU A 113 16.67 -12.49 -13.96
CA LEU A 113 16.61 -12.57 -12.49
C LEU A 113 15.24 -12.08 -11.98
N VAL A 114 14.81 -10.90 -12.44
CA VAL A 114 13.52 -10.32 -12.07
C VAL A 114 12.37 -11.28 -12.39
N GLN A 115 12.37 -11.82 -13.61
CA GLN A 115 11.35 -12.78 -14.05
C GLN A 115 11.37 -14.06 -13.21
N ALA A 116 12.55 -14.57 -12.89
CA ALA A 116 12.71 -15.80 -12.11
C ALA A 116 12.19 -15.64 -10.67
N PHE A 117 12.48 -14.53 -10.00
CA PHE A 117 11.96 -14.24 -8.67
C PHE A 117 10.44 -14.05 -8.69
N LEU A 118 9.96 -13.14 -9.54
CA LEU A 118 8.55 -12.78 -9.56
C LEU A 118 7.66 -13.94 -9.99
N SER A 119 8.12 -14.81 -10.91
CA SER A 119 7.37 -16.02 -11.28
C SER A 119 7.20 -17.00 -10.11
N GLU A 120 8.19 -17.16 -9.22
CA GLU A 120 8.06 -17.99 -8.01
C GLU A 120 7.05 -17.37 -7.02
N ILE A 121 7.07 -16.02 -6.88
CA ILE A 121 6.13 -15.28 -6.02
C ILE A 121 4.71 -15.43 -6.55
N GLU A 122 4.50 -15.22 -7.87
CA GLU A 122 3.20 -15.39 -8.53
C GLU A 122 2.69 -16.84 -8.42
N ALA A 123 3.56 -17.84 -8.64
CA ALA A 123 3.21 -19.25 -8.51
C ALA A 123 2.79 -19.65 -7.09
N ALA A 124 3.28 -18.94 -6.08
CA ALA A 124 2.88 -19.12 -4.69
C ALA A 124 1.60 -18.33 -4.31
N GLY A 125 0.95 -17.66 -5.27
CA GLY A 125 -0.30 -16.92 -5.06
C GLY A 125 -0.11 -15.53 -4.48
N TYR A 126 1.08 -14.91 -4.63
CA TYR A 126 1.32 -13.55 -4.17
C TYR A 126 1.39 -12.55 -5.34
N TYR A 127 1.04 -11.30 -5.07
CA TYR A 127 1.19 -10.21 -6.02
C TYR A 127 2.64 -9.73 -6.04
N GLY A 128 3.36 -10.06 -7.11
CA GLY A 128 4.77 -9.72 -7.28
C GLY A 128 4.98 -8.40 -8.01
N ILE A 129 5.87 -7.53 -7.51
CA ILE A 129 6.26 -6.29 -8.16
C ILE A 129 7.78 -6.14 -8.22
N LEU A 130 8.27 -5.30 -9.14
CA LEU A 130 9.68 -4.94 -9.24
C LEU A 130 9.96 -3.64 -8.49
N TYR A 131 10.93 -3.64 -7.54
CA TYR A 131 11.56 -2.41 -7.07
C TYR A 131 12.92 -2.23 -7.73
N ALA A 132 13.14 -1.03 -8.27
CA ALA A 132 14.44 -0.56 -8.71
C ALA A 132 14.43 0.97 -8.88
N SER A 133 15.62 1.59 -8.95
CA SER A 133 15.71 3.00 -9.31
C SER A 133 15.28 3.21 -10.78
N CYS A 134 14.71 4.38 -11.09
CA CYS A 134 14.33 4.76 -12.45
C CYS A 134 15.53 4.62 -13.43
N GLY A 135 16.73 5.02 -12.99
CA GLY A 135 17.95 4.87 -13.77
C GLY A 135 18.33 3.41 -14.04
N PHE A 136 18.12 2.52 -13.04
CA PHE A 136 18.37 1.09 -13.21
C PHE A 136 17.36 0.46 -14.18
N ILE A 137 16.08 0.76 -14.05
CA ILE A 137 15.02 0.29 -14.95
C ILE A 137 15.36 0.66 -16.39
N ARG A 138 15.68 1.93 -16.62
CA ARG A 138 15.93 2.47 -17.97
C ARG A 138 17.19 1.91 -18.62
N ASN A 139 18.27 1.76 -17.86
CA ASN A 139 19.61 1.53 -18.42
C ASN A 139 20.13 0.12 -18.19
N ARG A 140 19.56 -0.64 -17.27
CA ARG A 140 20.09 -1.93 -16.79
C ARG A 140 19.12 -3.11 -16.96
N LEU A 141 17.88 -2.86 -17.36
CA LEU A 141 16.87 -3.89 -17.59
C LEU A 141 16.34 -3.78 -19.02
N ASP A 142 15.85 -4.89 -19.56
CA ASP A 142 14.92 -4.88 -20.69
C ASP A 142 13.51 -4.63 -20.12
N PHE A 143 13.21 -3.36 -19.84
CA PHE A 143 11.97 -2.98 -19.19
C PHE A 143 10.72 -3.30 -20.02
N LYS A 144 10.83 -3.43 -21.35
CA LYS A 144 9.71 -3.85 -22.19
C LYS A 144 9.28 -5.29 -21.89
N ALA A 145 10.24 -6.18 -21.64
CA ALA A 145 9.97 -7.56 -21.22
C ALA A 145 9.38 -7.69 -19.82
N LEU A 146 9.41 -6.60 -19.03
CA LEU A 146 8.88 -6.52 -17.66
C LEU A 146 7.55 -5.76 -17.57
N SER A 147 6.96 -5.34 -18.71
CA SER A 147 5.75 -4.51 -18.76
C SER A 147 4.50 -5.17 -18.13
N LYS A 148 4.52 -6.49 -17.93
CA LYS A 148 3.43 -7.21 -17.25
C LYS A 148 3.48 -7.04 -15.72
N TYR A 149 4.64 -6.66 -15.16
CA TYR A 149 4.80 -6.49 -13.73
C TYR A 149 4.54 -5.03 -13.33
N ASP A 150 3.96 -4.88 -12.16
CA ASP A 150 3.85 -3.56 -11.56
C ASP A 150 5.19 -3.10 -10.97
N ILE A 151 5.37 -1.80 -10.86
CA ILE A 151 6.65 -1.20 -10.51
C ILE A 151 6.53 -0.39 -9.21
N TRP A 152 7.47 -0.61 -8.31
CA TRP A 152 7.83 0.30 -7.24
C TRP A 152 9.14 0.99 -7.65
N VAL A 153 9.03 2.23 -8.12
CA VAL A 153 10.18 2.96 -8.67
C VAL A 153 10.79 3.89 -7.62
N ALA A 154 12.13 3.90 -7.54
CA ALA A 154 12.86 4.91 -6.79
C ALA A 154 13.38 6.00 -7.74
N GLN A 155 12.96 7.23 -7.48
CA GLN A 155 13.49 8.44 -8.09
C GLN A 155 13.23 9.61 -7.17
N TYR A 156 14.28 10.14 -6.55
CA TYR A 156 14.14 11.21 -5.57
C TYR A 156 13.89 12.55 -6.26
N GLY A 157 12.88 13.27 -5.79
CA GLY A 157 12.48 14.55 -6.34
C GLY A 157 10.97 14.79 -6.33
N SER A 158 10.56 15.83 -7.06
CA SER A 158 9.14 16.23 -7.18
C SER A 158 8.39 15.53 -8.31
N THR A 159 9.11 14.90 -9.24
CA THR A 159 8.56 14.22 -10.42
C THR A 159 9.24 12.89 -10.65
N CYS A 160 8.51 11.92 -11.20
CA CYS A 160 9.04 10.63 -11.62
C CYS A 160 8.96 10.51 -13.15
N THR A 161 10.08 10.12 -13.77
CA THR A 161 10.22 9.95 -15.22
C THR A 161 10.40 8.47 -15.61
N CYS A 162 9.88 7.55 -14.80
CA CYS A 162 9.95 6.11 -15.08
C CYS A 162 9.31 5.81 -16.45
N PRO A 163 9.95 4.97 -17.30
CA PRO A 163 9.43 4.63 -18.61
C PRO A 163 8.26 3.64 -18.56
N LEU A 164 7.98 3.04 -17.40
CA LEU A 164 6.87 2.11 -17.17
C LEU A 164 5.83 2.74 -16.23
N PRO A 165 4.56 2.35 -16.35
CA PRO A 165 3.57 2.64 -15.31
C PRO A 165 4.03 2.06 -13.97
N TYR A 166 3.82 2.81 -12.90
CA TYR A 166 4.21 2.40 -11.55
C TYR A 166 3.06 2.56 -10.57
N GLY A 167 2.99 1.66 -9.61
CA GLY A 167 1.99 1.70 -8.55
C GLY A 167 2.53 2.26 -7.24
N ILE A 168 3.86 2.23 -7.04
CA ILE A 168 4.52 2.83 -5.88
C ILE A 168 5.71 3.67 -6.35
N TRP A 169 5.88 4.84 -5.74
CA TRP A 169 7.01 5.74 -6.01
C TRP A 169 7.73 6.10 -4.71
N GLN A 170 8.98 5.68 -4.57
CA GLN A 170 9.89 6.15 -3.53
C GLN A 170 10.49 7.49 -3.97
N TYR A 171 9.98 8.57 -3.40
CA TYR A 171 10.29 9.93 -3.85
C TYR A 171 11.37 10.62 -3.01
N SER A 172 11.69 10.07 -1.84
CA SER A 172 12.69 10.62 -0.94
C SER A 172 13.29 9.55 -0.04
N SER A 173 14.58 9.67 0.28
CA SER A 173 15.26 8.89 1.33
C SER A 173 15.55 9.76 2.58
N ARG A 174 14.92 10.93 2.68
CA ARG A 174 15.28 11.95 3.67
C ARG A 174 14.15 12.28 4.65
N ASN A 175 13.34 11.28 5.04
CA ASN A 175 12.26 11.47 6.00
C ASN A 175 11.36 12.69 5.67
N ALA A 176 10.96 12.81 4.41
CA ALA A 176 10.13 13.92 3.94
C ALA A 176 8.75 14.00 4.62
N LEU A 177 8.31 12.91 5.27
CA LEU A 177 7.08 12.82 6.05
C LEU A 177 7.25 13.29 7.50
N GLY A 178 8.48 13.61 7.93
CA GLY A 178 8.76 14.18 9.25
C GLY A 178 8.43 13.24 10.41
N ILE A 179 8.74 11.95 10.26
CA ILE A 179 8.56 10.97 11.34
C ILE A 179 9.59 11.24 12.44
N PRO A 180 9.18 11.46 13.70
CA PRO A 180 10.10 11.77 14.79
C PRO A 180 11.14 10.67 15.02
N GLY A 181 12.38 11.05 15.36
CA GLY A 181 13.44 10.11 15.74
C GLY A 181 14.30 9.60 14.57
N TYR A 182 13.96 9.91 13.31
CA TYR A 182 14.68 9.38 12.14
C TYR A 182 15.46 10.43 11.35
N GLY A 183 15.51 11.69 11.82
CA GLY A 183 16.29 12.75 11.19
C GLY A 183 16.01 12.82 9.69
N THR A 184 17.08 12.58 8.89
CA THR A 184 17.01 12.52 7.43
C THR A 184 17.21 11.11 6.86
N SER A 185 16.90 10.04 7.63
CA SER A 185 17.24 8.65 7.27
C SER A 185 16.00 7.75 7.26
N LEU A 186 14.99 8.11 6.46
CA LEU A 186 13.80 7.30 6.26
C LEU A 186 13.27 7.49 4.84
N ASP A 187 13.06 6.36 4.18
CA ASP A 187 12.51 6.32 2.84
C ASP A 187 11.01 6.59 2.84
N CYS A 188 10.58 7.49 1.95
CA CYS A 188 9.22 7.97 1.84
C CYS A 188 8.65 7.65 0.46
N ASN A 189 7.44 7.11 0.45
CA ASN A 189 6.78 6.57 -0.72
C ASN A 189 5.39 7.15 -0.92
N ARG A 190 4.90 7.08 -2.16
CA ARG A 190 3.49 7.26 -2.52
C ARG A 190 2.97 6.00 -3.17
N VAL A 191 1.88 5.48 -2.65
CA VAL A 191 1.15 4.33 -3.20
C VAL A 191 -0.04 4.87 -3.99
N TYR A 192 -0.11 4.53 -5.27
CA TYR A 192 -1.12 5.05 -6.21
C TYR A 192 -2.28 4.07 -6.45
N LYS A 193 -2.07 2.80 -6.14
CA LYS A 193 -3.05 1.73 -6.34
C LYS A 193 -3.59 1.22 -5.02
N ASP A 194 -4.83 0.79 -5.01
CA ASP A 194 -5.40 0.00 -3.91
C ASP A 194 -5.01 -1.47 -4.12
N TYR A 195 -3.84 -1.83 -3.62
CA TYR A 195 -3.31 -3.18 -3.79
C TYR A 195 -4.12 -4.23 -3.04
N GLU A 196 -4.68 -3.90 -1.89
CA GLU A 196 -5.50 -4.85 -1.14
C GLU A 196 -6.74 -5.25 -1.94
N GLN A 197 -7.43 -4.29 -2.54
CA GLN A 197 -8.57 -4.57 -3.42
C GLN A 197 -8.17 -5.36 -4.67
N LEU A 198 -7.03 -5.04 -5.28
CA LEU A 198 -6.53 -5.80 -6.43
C LEU A 198 -6.24 -7.26 -6.06
N MET A 199 -5.67 -7.51 -4.88
CA MET A 199 -5.36 -8.86 -4.40
C MET A 199 -6.61 -9.63 -3.99
N ILE A 200 -7.59 -8.98 -3.36
CA ILE A 200 -8.90 -9.56 -3.06
C ILE A 200 -9.59 -10.01 -4.35
N GLN A 201 -9.69 -9.12 -5.34
CA GLN A 201 -10.33 -9.43 -6.62
C GLN A 201 -9.63 -10.57 -7.38
N ALA A 202 -8.33 -10.68 -7.24
CA ALA A 202 -7.52 -11.72 -7.87
C ALA A 202 -7.39 -13.02 -7.03
N GLY A 203 -7.90 -13.04 -5.79
CA GLY A 203 -7.75 -14.17 -4.88
C GLY A 203 -6.31 -14.47 -4.49
N LEU A 204 -5.48 -13.42 -4.34
CA LEU A 204 -4.06 -13.54 -4.03
C LEU A 204 -3.77 -13.33 -2.54
N GLN A 205 -2.60 -13.73 -2.09
CA GLN A 205 -2.08 -13.52 -0.73
C GLN A 205 -2.98 -14.09 0.38
N GLY A 206 -3.71 -15.17 0.07
CA GLY A 206 -4.66 -15.78 1.00
C GLY A 206 -6.03 -15.08 1.07
N HIS A 207 -6.23 -14.02 0.30
CA HIS A 207 -7.55 -13.48 0.07
C HIS A 207 -8.38 -14.45 -0.79
N THR A 208 -9.62 -14.66 -0.42
CA THR A 208 -10.55 -15.43 -1.26
C THR A 208 -11.07 -14.50 -2.35
N ALA A 209 -10.87 -14.88 -3.62
CA ALA A 209 -11.48 -14.12 -4.72
C ALA A 209 -13.02 -14.15 -4.53
N PRO A 210 -13.71 -13.03 -4.71
CA PRO A 210 -15.16 -13.02 -4.68
C PRO A 210 -15.71 -13.99 -5.73
N THR A 211 -16.58 -14.91 -5.32
CA THR A 211 -17.30 -15.76 -6.27
C THR A 211 -18.26 -14.89 -7.09
N PRO A 212 -18.70 -15.33 -8.29
CA PRO A 212 -19.72 -14.60 -9.03
C PRO A 212 -21.02 -14.36 -8.23
N GLU A 213 -21.29 -15.17 -7.21
CA GLU A 213 -22.40 -14.99 -6.27
C GLU A 213 -22.08 -13.89 -5.22
N ASP A 214 -20.81 -13.68 -4.88
CA ASP A 214 -20.35 -12.62 -3.97
C ASP A 214 -20.29 -11.24 -4.66
N THR A 215 -20.38 -11.17 -5.99
CA THR A 215 -20.50 -9.91 -6.74
C THR A 215 -21.92 -9.35 -6.73
N THR A 216 -22.91 -10.10 -6.26
CA THR A 216 -24.13 -9.47 -5.75
C THR A 216 -23.75 -8.69 -4.50
N PRO A 217 -24.03 -7.36 -4.43
CA PRO A 217 -23.71 -6.57 -3.25
C PRO A 217 -24.27 -7.30 -2.04
N ASN A 218 -23.38 -7.74 -1.12
CA ASN A 218 -23.84 -8.41 0.08
C ASN A 218 -24.75 -7.41 0.81
N LYS A 219 -26.04 -7.70 0.90
CA LYS A 219 -27.04 -6.83 1.53
C LYS A 219 -26.65 -6.39 2.95
N LEU A 220 -25.74 -7.15 3.58
CA LEU A 220 -25.28 -6.94 4.96
C LEU A 220 -24.15 -5.91 5.10
N ASP A 221 -23.49 -5.49 4.00
CA ASP A 221 -22.32 -4.59 4.07
C ASP A 221 -22.60 -3.13 3.72
N LYS A 222 -23.88 -2.75 3.67
CA LYS A 222 -24.25 -1.36 3.45
C LYS A 222 -24.36 -0.60 4.76
N GLN A 223 -23.84 0.63 4.77
CA GLN A 223 -23.88 1.50 5.92
C GLN A 223 -24.63 2.79 5.59
N GLN A 224 -25.52 3.19 6.48
CA GLN A 224 -26.08 4.51 6.52
C GLN A 224 -25.24 5.38 7.45
N ILE A 225 -24.77 6.51 6.97
CA ILE A 225 -23.91 7.41 7.71
C ILE A 225 -24.68 8.71 7.95
N THR A 226 -24.72 9.14 9.20
CA THR A 226 -25.25 10.44 9.60
C THR A 226 -24.14 11.27 10.21
N ILE A 227 -23.96 12.50 9.72
CA ILE A 227 -23.01 13.46 10.24
C ILE A 227 -23.77 14.70 10.63
N GLY A 228 -23.71 15.04 11.92
CA GLY A 228 -24.57 16.09 12.49
C GLY A 228 -23.85 17.38 12.81
N ARG A 229 -24.56 18.51 12.65
CA ARG A 229 -24.24 19.89 13.07
C ARG A 229 -22.80 20.34 12.81
N ILE A 230 -22.37 20.18 11.57
CA ILE A 230 -21.03 20.55 11.10
C ILE A 230 -21.03 21.94 10.46
N SER A 231 -19.83 22.55 10.39
CA SER A 231 -19.63 23.84 9.74
C SER A 231 -19.83 23.76 8.21
N SER A 232 -20.07 24.91 7.57
CA SER A 232 -20.13 24.98 6.09
C SER A 232 -18.82 24.56 5.43
N GLY A 233 -17.66 24.74 6.08
CA GLY A 233 -16.36 24.30 5.56
C GLY A 233 -16.21 22.79 5.61
N ASP A 234 -16.56 22.15 6.72
CA ASP A 234 -16.53 20.68 6.87
C ASP A 234 -17.51 20.02 5.91
N ARG A 235 -18.74 20.59 5.79
CA ARG A 235 -19.72 20.16 4.81
C ARG A 235 -19.14 20.18 3.39
N ALA A 236 -18.51 21.27 2.97
CA ALA A 236 -17.93 21.39 1.64
C ALA A 236 -16.84 20.33 1.41
N THR A 237 -16.03 20.05 2.42
CA THR A 237 -14.97 19.03 2.37
C THR A 237 -15.54 17.61 2.21
N ILE A 238 -16.57 17.27 3.00
CA ILE A 238 -17.22 15.94 2.93
C ILE A 238 -18.00 15.80 1.61
N ARG A 239 -18.69 16.87 1.17
CA ARG A 239 -19.39 16.88 -0.11
C ARG A 239 -18.45 16.60 -1.28
N ALA A 240 -17.29 17.25 -1.33
CA ALA A 240 -16.28 17.02 -2.38
C ALA A 240 -15.77 15.57 -2.40
N LEU A 241 -15.59 14.95 -1.23
CA LEU A 241 -15.27 13.53 -1.13
C LEU A 241 -16.40 12.66 -1.69
N CYS A 242 -17.65 12.89 -1.29
CA CYS A 242 -18.81 12.14 -1.76
C CYS A 242 -19.05 12.30 -3.27
N GLU A 243 -18.73 13.47 -3.82
CA GLU A 243 -18.75 13.71 -5.26
C GLU A 243 -17.67 12.89 -5.99
N GLY A 244 -16.43 12.86 -5.46
CA GLY A 244 -15.34 12.04 -5.97
C GLY A 244 -15.61 10.53 -5.90
N LEU A 245 -16.38 10.07 -4.93
CA LEU A 245 -16.85 8.69 -4.80
C LEU A 245 -18.11 8.39 -5.65
N GLY A 246 -18.64 9.36 -6.37
CA GLY A 246 -19.84 9.18 -7.18
C GLY A 246 -21.16 9.07 -6.38
N LEU A 247 -21.14 9.31 -5.08
CA LEU A 247 -22.31 9.12 -4.19
C LEU A 247 -23.39 10.17 -4.43
N ILE A 248 -23.00 11.38 -4.85
CA ILE A 248 -23.96 12.45 -5.18
C ILE A 248 -24.73 12.09 -6.45
N SER A 249 -24.04 11.66 -7.50
CA SER A 249 -24.67 11.25 -8.75
C SER A 249 -25.54 9.99 -8.60
N ALA A 250 -25.22 9.13 -7.64
CA ALA A 250 -26.02 7.96 -7.27
C ALA A 250 -27.23 8.27 -6.39
N GLY A 251 -27.43 9.53 -5.97
CA GLY A 251 -28.53 9.93 -5.08
C GLY A 251 -28.36 9.46 -3.62
N LEU A 252 -27.15 9.10 -3.23
CA LEU A 252 -26.82 8.54 -1.92
C LEU A 252 -26.28 9.60 -0.93
N TYR A 253 -26.34 10.87 -1.29
CA TYR A 253 -25.92 12.00 -0.46
C TYR A 253 -27.05 13.01 -0.33
N ARG A 254 -27.37 13.35 0.91
CA ARG A 254 -28.33 14.40 1.25
C ARG A 254 -27.72 15.35 2.28
N GLU A 255 -28.07 16.63 2.16
CA GLU A 255 -27.65 17.64 3.12
C GLU A 255 -28.85 18.52 3.54
N THR A 256 -28.90 18.85 4.81
CA THR A 256 -29.98 19.70 5.38
C THR A 256 -29.34 20.76 6.25
N CYS A 257 -29.74 22.01 6.06
CA CYS A 257 -29.36 23.10 6.94
C CYS A 257 -30.15 22.96 8.26
N ALA A 258 -29.43 22.76 9.37
CA ALA A 258 -30.06 22.56 10.68
C ALA A 258 -30.37 23.91 11.36
N ASP A 259 -29.37 24.84 11.43
CA ASP A 259 -29.49 26.17 12.01
C ASP A 259 -28.44 27.11 11.39
N GLY A 260 -28.89 28.08 10.60
CA GLY A 260 -28.05 29.16 10.06
C GLY A 260 -26.83 28.66 9.26
N ASN A 261 -25.73 28.30 9.92
CA ASN A 261 -24.49 27.85 9.29
C ASN A 261 -24.13 26.41 9.67
N GLN A 262 -25.03 25.68 10.30
CA GLN A 262 -24.81 24.28 10.68
C GLN A 262 -25.53 23.31 9.75
N TRP A 263 -24.88 22.21 9.36
CA TRP A 263 -25.37 21.26 8.38
C TRP A 263 -25.44 19.87 8.95
N MET A 264 -26.44 19.12 8.55
CA MET A 264 -26.55 17.69 8.74
C MET A 264 -26.40 17.00 7.39
N LEU A 265 -25.64 15.91 7.36
CA LEU A 265 -25.43 15.09 6.16
C LEU A 265 -25.90 13.67 6.42
N ASP A 266 -26.66 13.14 5.46
CA ASP A 266 -27.03 11.74 5.40
C ASP A 266 -26.42 11.13 4.13
N VAL A 267 -25.60 10.10 4.31
CA VAL A 267 -24.89 9.45 3.21
C VAL A 267 -25.15 7.96 3.26
N GLY A 268 -25.73 7.43 2.22
CA GLY A 268 -25.95 6.01 2.12
C GLY A 268 -27.31 5.59 1.57
N PRO A 269 -27.53 4.29 1.49
CA PRO A 269 -26.66 3.21 1.94
C PRO A 269 -25.44 3.02 1.05
N VAL A 270 -24.24 3.09 1.63
CA VAL A 270 -22.95 2.99 0.95
C VAL A 270 -22.22 1.71 1.28
N SER A 271 -21.29 1.30 0.41
CA SER A 271 -20.40 0.16 0.67
C SER A 271 -19.53 0.41 1.91
N SER A 272 -19.05 -0.64 2.56
CA SER A 272 -18.11 -0.51 3.68
C SER A 272 -16.80 0.20 3.27
N GLY A 273 -16.39 0.07 2.00
CA GLY A 273 -15.24 0.80 1.44
C GLY A 273 -15.49 2.31 1.39
N ASP A 274 -16.63 2.75 0.83
CA ASP A 274 -16.99 4.17 0.76
C ASP A 274 -17.22 4.75 2.17
N ALA A 275 -17.88 3.97 3.04
CA ALA A 275 -18.08 4.32 4.45
C ALA A 275 -16.77 4.59 5.17
N TRP A 276 -15.74 3.77 4.89
CA TRP A 276 -14.40 3.95 5.46
C TRP A 276 -13.75 5.28 5.03
N TYR A 277 -13.86 5.66 3.75
CA TYR A 277 -13.34 6.96 3.27
C TYR A 277 -14.02 8.14 3.94
N ILE A 278 -15.34 8.05 4.13
CA ILE A 278 -16.13 9.10 4.79
C ILE A 278 -15.75 9.17 6.28
N MET A 279 -15.69 8.03 6.97
CA MET A 279 -15.27 7.94 8.37
C MET A 279 -13.89 8.57 8.57
N ARG A 280 -12.94 8.22 7.71
CA ARG A 280 -11.57 8.76 7.77
C ARG A 280 -11.58 10.28 7.61
N LYS A 281 -12.34 10.81 6.67
CA LYS A 281 -12.44 12.26 6.49
C LYS A 281 -13.07 12.94 7.72
N CYS A 282 -14.08 12.34 8.32
CA CYS A 282 -14.66 12.81 9.56
C CYS A 282 -13.67 12.77 10.73
N ALA A 283 -12.78 11.77 10.78
CA ALA A 283 -11.71 11.71 11.78
C ALA A 283 -10.68 12.85 11.57
N GLU A 284 -10.27 13.10 10.33
CA GLU A 284 -9.37 14.21 9.97
C GLU A 284 -9.95 15.58 10.37
N LEU A 285 -11.27 15.74 10.30
CA LEU A 285 -12.02 16.93 10.69
C LEU A 285 -12.41 16.94 12.19
N GLN A 286 -11.96 15.95 12.96
CA GLN A 286 -12.26 15.77 14.40
C GLN A 286 -13.76 15.59 14.72
N LEU A 287 -14.57 15.24 13.73
CA LEU A 287 -16.03 15.09 13.90
C LEU A 287 -16.41 13.82 14.66
N ILE A 288 -15.55 12.79 14.62
CA ILE A 288 -15.74 11.55 15.40
C ILE A 288 -15.55 11.81 16.88
N ASP A 289 -14.47 12.49 17.24
CA ASP A 289 -14.14 12.84 18.63
C ASP A 289 -15.18 13.81 19.23
N ALA A 290 -15.81 14.65 18.38
CA ALA A 290 -16.91 15.52 18.76
C ALA A 290 -18.27 14.79 18.85
N GLY A 291 -18.35 13.49 18.56
CA GLY A 291 -19.59 12.72 18.58
C GLY A 291 -20.58 13.07 17.45
N LEU A 292 -20.08 13.67 16.38
CA LEU A 292 -20.90 14.15 15.24
C LEU A 292 -21.00 13.16 14.09
N TYR A 293 -20.31 12.00 14.17
CA TYR A 293 -20.34 10.95 13.17
C TYR A 293 -21.02 9.69 13.73
N LYS A 294 -21.96 9.13 12.97
CA LYS A 294 -22.61 7.86 13.27
C LYS A 294 -22.73 7.05 11.98
N ALA A 295 -22.41 5.75 12.05
CA ALA A 295 -22.63 4.81 10.96
C ALA A 295 -23.36 3.57 11.50
N GLU A 296 -24.37 3.11 10.79
CA GLU A 296 -25.16 1.93 11.13
C GLU A 296 -25.26 1.01 9.92
N TYR A 297 -25.14 -0.29 10.15
CA TYR A 297 -25.41 -1.28 9.11
C TYR A 297 -26.92 -1.28 8.82
N VAL A 298 -27.26 -1.25 7.54
CA VAL A 298 -28.66 -1.28 7.07
C VAL A 298 -28.86 -2.45 6.11
N GLU A 299 -30.03 -3.07 6.19
CA GLU A 299 -30.44 -4.05 5.19
C GLU A 299 -30.58 -3.34 3.83
N GLY A 300 -29.86 -3.79 2.84
CA GLY A 300 -29.85 -3.20 1.50
C GLY A 300 -30.94 -3.76 0.59
#